data_4c721c940f60d64aaf99d9e8d35d156d
#
_entry.id   4c721c940f60d64aaf99d9e8d35d156d
#
_cell.length_a   1.000
_cell.length_b   1.000
_cell.length_c   1.000
_cell.angle_alpha   90.00
_cell.angle_beta   90.00
_cell.angle_gamma   90.00
#
_symmetry.space_group_name_H-M   'P 1'
#
loop_
_entity.id
_entity.type
_entity.pdbx_description
1 polymer ?
#
loop_
_entity_poly.entity_id
_entity_poly.type
_entity_poly.pdbx_seq_one_letter_code
_entity_poly.pdbx_strand_id
1 'polypeptide(L)'
;DRTRPTKIGKYKPFMIISIILITRSMCFLFSVPQAIVHNTVLTSIWVIFFYLLYDIGTAFNAKITLKQSLTTDPRIRARHMTWPRVVSMIVVIPMSFFIAMVTGLNAVVGNMSRSFSLMAVIIALIAGIVSLIGIGVVKEGKHMDESREEKITFKEIASLFVGNKPFLINTVMTIFHGFVWTMVFATTTYYIKWAYCTDLSTGVVDQAA
;
A
#
# COMPACT_ATOMS: atom_id res chain seq x y z
N ASP A 1 5.78 -5.66 20.42
CA ASP A 1 6.05 -4.23 20.45
C ASP A 1 6.67 -3.85 21.80
N ARG A 2 8.02 -3.80 21.83
CA ARG A 2 8.81 -3.57 23.06
C ARG A 2 9.29 -2.13 23.19
N THR A 3 8.80 -1.23 22.35
CA THR A 3 9.27 0.15 22.35
C THR A 3 8.61 0.96 23.47
N ARG A 4 9.43 1.70 24.20
CA ARG A 4 8.93 2.63 25.22
C ARG A 4 8.12 3.75 24.56
N PRO A 5 7.03 4.21 25.17
CA PRO A 5 6.25 5.31 24.61
C PRO A 5 7.13 6.56 24.51
N THR A 6 7.11 7.17 23.33
CA THR A 6 7.80 8.46 23.11
C THR A 6 6.90 9.62 23.50
N LYS A 7 7.44 10.83 23.60
CA LYS A 7 6.66 12.06 23.89
C LYS A 7 5.51 12.29 22.89
N ILE A 8 5.58 11.68 21.68
CA ILE A 8 4.61 11.83 20.61
C ILE A 8 3.58 10.67 20.60
N GLY A 9 3.85 9.59 21.35
CA GLY A 9 3.05 8.37 21.39
C GLY A 9 3.87 7.11 21.14
N LYS A 10 3.26 5.95 21.22
CA LYS A 10 3.91 4.64 21.00
C LYS A 10 3.94 4.26 19.51
N TYR A 11 2.84 4.50 18.78
CA TYR A 11 2.67 4.07 17.38
C TYR A 11 2.98 5.16 16.34
N LYS A 12 2.80 6.43 16.70
CA LYS A 12 3.01 7.55 15.79
C LYS A 12 4.40 7.60 15.14
N PRO A 13 5.52 7.41 15.86
CA PRO A 13 6.85 7.46 15.25
C PRO A 13 7.01 6.44 14.12
N PHE A 14 6.52 5.20 14.33
CA PHE A 14 6.58 4.15 13.34
C PHE A 14 5.73 4.47 12.11
N MET A 15 4.56 5.07 12.33
CA MET A 15 3.70 5.49 11.23
C MET A 15 4.30 6.63 10.41
N ILE A 16 4.98 7.59 11.05
CA ILE A 16 5.66 8.68 10.34
C ILE A 16 6.80 8.11 9.48
N ILE A 17 7.63 7.23 10.04
CA ILE A 17 8.71 6.55 9.32
C ILE A 17 8.13 5.75 8.13
N SER A 18 7.07 4.99 8.37
CA SER A 18 6.36 4.22 7.35
C SER A 18 5.91 5.10 6.18
N ILE A 19 5.24 6.22 6.46
CA ILE A 19 4.73 7.12 5.41
C ILE A 19 5.86 7.73 4.60
N ILE A 20 6.91 8.20 5.26
CA ILE A 20 8.08 8.77 4.57
C ILE A 20 8.73 7.71 3.68
N LEU A 21 8.88 6.48 4.19
CA LEU A 21 9.48 5.38 3.46
C LEU A 21 8.63 4.99 2.24
N ILE A 22 7.31 4.81 2.43
CA ILE A 22 6.36 4.49 1.35
C ILE A 22 6.36 5.58 0.28
N THR A 23 6.24 6.85 0.69
CA THR A 23 6.17 7.96 -0.26
C THR A 23 7.45 8.07 -1.09
N ARG A 24 8.63 7.98 -0.45
CA ARG A 24 9.91 8.00 -1.17
C ARG A 24 10.06 6.80 -2.09
N SER A 25 9.73 5.61 -1.62
CA SER A 25 9.82 4.39 -2.44
C SER A 25 8.93 4.49 -3.67
N MET A 26 7.71 4.98 -3.54
CA MET A 26 6.81 5.20 -4.68
C MET A 26 7.36 6.23 -5.66
N CYS A 27 7.88 7.35 -5.18
CA CYS A 27 8.49 8.36 -6.05
C CYS A 27 9.65 7.79 -6.86
N PHE A 28 10.56 7.05 -6.24
CA PHE A 28 11.72 6.46 -6.93
C PHE A 28 11.37 5.27 -7.81
N LEU A 29 10.36 4.49 -7.44
CA LEU A 29 9.88 3.34 -8.22
C LEU A 29 9.41 3.79 -9.61
N PHE A 30 8.70 4.92 -9.69
CA PHE A 30 8.18 5.48 -10.94
C PHE A 30 9.11 6.51 -11.60
N SER A 31 10.24 6.85 -10.98
CA SER A 31 11.24 7.81 -11.50
C SER A 31 12.57 7.12 -11.73
N VAL A 32 12.59 6.20 -12.70
CA VAL A 32 13.83 5.51 -13.08
C VAL A 32 14.79 6.49 -13.76
N PRO A 33 16.05 6.66 -13.30
CA PRO A 33 17.03 7.53 -13.93
C PRO A 33 17.33 7.11 -15.37
N GLN A 34 17.44 8.09 -16.27
CA GLN A 34 17.72 7.81 -17.68
C GLN A 34 19.05 7.08 -17.92
N ALA A 35 20.01 7.26 -17.03
CA ALA A 35 21.31 6.59 -17.10
C ALA A 35 21.22 5.05 -17.02
N ILE A 36 20.18 4.51 -16.34
CA ILE A 36 20.02 3.05 -16.13
C ILE A 36 18.87 2.46 -16.93
N VAL A 37 18.01 3.28 -17.50
CA VAL A 37 16.79 2.86 -18.21
C VAL A 37 17.09 1.94 -19.41
N HIS A 38 18.22 2.11 -20.05
CA HIS A 38 18.65 1.31 -21.20
C HIS A 38 19.28 -0.04 -20.80
N ASN A 39 19.59 -0.24 -19.51
CA ASN A 39 20.13 -1.50 -19.01
C ASN A 39 19.06 -2.25 -18.23
N THR A 40 18.51 -3.31 -18.84
CA THR A 40 17.42 -4.10 -18.25
C THR A 40 17.78 -4.66 -16.87
N VAL A 41 19.01 -5.08 -16.65
CA VAL A 41 19.44 -5.64 -15.36
C VAL A 41 19.46 -4.57 -14.27
N LEU A 42 20.03 -3.40 -14.54
CA LEU A 42 20.08 -2.30 -13.58
C LEU A 42 18.68 -1.75 -13.29
N THR A 43 17.84 -1.64 -14.30
CA THR A 43 16.42 -1.24 -14.13
C THR A 43 15.66 -2.25 -13.27
N SER A 44 15.86 -3.55 -13.49
CA SER A 44 15.21 -4.60 -12.67
C SER A 44 15.68 -4.53 -11.21
N ILE A 45 16.97 -4.37 -10.96
CA ILE A 45 17.51 -4.21 -9.60
C ILE A 45 16.92 -2.96 -8.93
N TRP A 46 16.82 -1.85 -9.65
CA TRP A 46 16.22 -0.61 -9.16
C TRP A 46 14.75 -0.81 -8.73
N VAL A 47 13.95 -1.41 -9.61
CA VAL A 47 12.53 -1.68 -9.35
C VAL A 47 12.36 -2.63 -8.15
N ILE A 48 13.11 -3.73 -8.11
CA ILE A 48 13.05 -4.70 -7.00
C ILE A 48 13.44 -4.03 -5.68
N PHE A 49 14.52 -3.23 -5.68
CA PHE A 49 14.99 -2.56 -4.47
C PHE A 49 13.94 -1.59 -3.90
N PHE A 50 13.38 -0.71 -4.73
CA PHE A 50 12.37 0.26 -4.26
C PHE A 50 11.03 -0.41 -3.95
N TYR A 51 10.68 -1.51 -4.62
CA TYR A 51 9.52 -2.31 -4.29
C TYR A 51 9.66 -2.97 -2.91
N LEU A 52 10.80 -3.58 -2.62
CA LEU A 52 11.09 -4.13 -1.28
C LEU A 52 11.08 -3.05 -0.21
N LEU A 53 11.62 -1.86 -0.51
CA LEU A 53 11.60 -0.73 0.42
C LEU A 53 10.17 -0.24 0.69
N TYR A 54 9.31 -0.26 -0.32
CA TYR A 54 7.88 -0.01 -0.19
C TYR A 54 7.20 -1.04 0.72
N ASP A 55 7.47 -2.33 0.53
CA ASP A 55 6.90 -3.40 1.34
C ASP A 55 7.36 -3.31 2.80
N ILE A 56 8.63 -3.03 3.05
CA ILE A 56 9.14 -2.75 4.39
C ILE A 56 8.38 -1.55 5.01
N GLY A 57 8.19 -0.48 4.24
CA GLY A 57 7.40 0.66 4.67
C GLY A 57 5.97 0.28 5.06
N THR A 58 5.30 -0.57 4.30
CA THR A 58 3.94 -1.04 4.62
C THR A 58 3.91 -1.91 5.87
N ALA A 59 4.94 -2.72 6.11
CA ALA A 59 5.06 -3.54 7.32
C ALA A 59 5.15 -2.69 8.61
N PHE A 60 5.82 -1.52 8.56
CA PHE A 60 5.85 -0.57 9.68
C PHE A 60 4.53 0.17 9.89
N ASN A 61 3.54 -0.01 9.03
CA ASN A 61 2.28 0.73 9.07
C ASN A 61 1.32 0.17 10.12
N ALA A 62 1.45 0.63 11.35
CA ALA A 62 0.64 0.20 12.49
C ALA A 62 -0.80 0.77 12.50
N LYS A 63 -1.37 1.12 11.35
CA LYS A 63 -2.72 1.72 11.27
C LYS A 63 -3.81 0.88 11.93
N ILE A 64 -3.76 -0.43 11.78
CA ILE A 64 -4.78 -1.33 12.35
C ILE A 64 -4.66 -1.33 13.87
N THR A 65 -3.46 -1.49 14.39
CA THR A 65 -3.18 -1.50 15.82
C THR A 65 -3.55 -0.16 16.47
N LEU A 66 -3.20 0.95 15.84
CA LEU A 66 -3.60 2.28 16.31
C LEU A 66 -5.12 2.42 16.38
N LYS A 67 -5.87 2.00 15.34
CA LYS A 67 -7.34 2.07 15.35
C LYS A 67 -7.96 1.23 16.46
N GLN A 68 -7.40 0.07 16.74
CA GLN A 68 -7.87 -0.82 17.80
C GLN A 68 -7.61 -0.24 19.19
N SER A 69 -6.56 0.55 19.35
CA SER A 69 -6.15 1.16 20.60
C SER A 69 -6.86 2.48 20.94
N LEU A 70 -7.53 3.11 19.95
CA LEU A 70 -8.20 4.40 20.15
C LEU A 70 -9.43 4.30 21.07
N THR A 71 -10.04 3.12 21.20
CA THR A 71 -11.24 2.93 22.02
C THR A 71 -11.39 1.49 22.51
N THR A 72 -11.90 1.35 23.72
CA THR A 72 -12.28 0.07 24.32
C THR A 72 -13.71 -0.33 23.96
N ASP A 73 -14.56 0.62 23.55
CA ASP A 73 -15.96 0.36 23.17
C ASP A 73 -16.03 -0.38 21.83
N PRO A 74 -16.63 -1.60 21.77
CA PRO A 74 -16.75 -2.39 20.55
C PRO A 74 -17.53 -1.68 19.43
N ARG A 75 -18.56 -0.88 19.78
CA ARG A 75 -19.41 -0.17 18.80
C ARG A 75 -18.64 0.95 18.12
N ILE A 76 -17.90 1.74 18.92
CA ILE A 76 -17.06 2.82 18.41
C ILE A 76 -15.92 2.24 17.58
N ARG A 77 -15.32 1.13 18.05
CA ARG A 77 -14.27 0.41 17.31
C ARG A 77 -14.76 -0.08 15.95
N ALA A 78 -15.94 -0.68 15.87
CA ALA A 78 -16.54 -1.11 14.61
C ALA A 78 -16.72 0.08 13.65
N ARG A 79 -17.21 1.22 14.14
CA ARG A 79 -17.34 2.44 13.35
C ARG A 79 -16.01 2.97 12.83
N HIS A 80 -14.96 2.97 13.65
CA HIS A 80 -13.60 3.36 13.25
C HIS A 80 -13.00 2.43 12.19
N MET A 81 -13.42 1.17 12.13
CA MET A 81 -13.01 0.22 11.11
C MET A 81 -13.79 0.38 9.80
N THR A 82 -15.05 0.78 9.87
CA THR A 82 -15.95 0.89 8.70
C THR A 82 -15.72 2.18 7.91
N TRP A 83 -15.63 3.32 8.56
CA TRP A 83 -15.50 4.62 7.90
C TRP A 83 -14.33 4.69 6.90
N PRO A 84 -13.12 4.21 7.22
CA PRO A 84 -12.03 4.23 6.25
C PRO A 84 -12.28 3.40 4.99
N ARG A 85 -13.10 2.35 5.09
CA ARG A 85 -13.50 1.56 3.91
C ARG A 85 -14.43 2.35 3.01
N VAL A 86 -15.41 3.06 3.58
CA VAL A 86 -16.29 3.94 2.82
C VAL A 86 -15.51 5.05 2.12
N VAL A 87 -14.59 5.70 2.83
CA VAL A 87 -13.72 6.73 2.24
C VAL A 87 -12.84 6.16 1.13
N SER A 88 -12.28 4.95 1.30
CA SER A 88 -11.46 4.32 0.26
C SER A 88 -12.26 4.01 -1.01
N MET A 89 -13.55 3.66 -0.90
CA MET A 89 -14.41 3.47 -2.08
C MET A 89 -14.61 4.78 -2.85
N ILE A 90 -14.75 5.91 -2.15
CA ILE A 90 -14.85 7.23 -2.81
C ILE A 90 -13.56 7.57 -3.55
N VAL A 91 -12.40 7.23 -2.98
CA VAL A 91 -11.08 7.49 -3.62
C VAL A 91 -10.84 6.61 -4.85
N VAL A 92 -11.46 5.42 -4.92
CA VAL A 92 -11.36 4.56 -6.11
C VAL A 92 -11.94 5.22 -7.36
N ILE A 93 -13.00 6.03 -7.23
CA ILE A 93 -13.65 6.71 -8.36
C ILE A 93 -12.66 7.59 -9.16
N PRO A 94 -11.99 8.59 -8.58
CA PRO A 94 -10.99 9.37 -9.32
C PRO A 94 -9.80 8.54 -9.78
N MET A 95 -9.42 7.47 -9.05
CA MET A 95 -8.34 6.58 -9.48
C MET A 95 -8.71 5.78 -10.74
N SER A 96 -9.98 5.50 -10.98
CA SER A 96 -10.43 4.85 -12.22
C SER A 96 -10.17 5.72 -13.47
N PHE A 97 -10.04 7.03 -13.31
CA PHE A 97 -9.67 7.97 -14.37
C PHE A 97 -8.15 8.23 -14.48
N PHE A 98 -7.34 7.43 -13.80
CA PHE A 98 -5.87 7.63 -13.77
C PHE A 98 -5.25 7.71 -15.17
N ILE A 99 -5.63 6.81 -16.08
CA ILE A 99 -5.12 6.80 -17.46
C ILE A 99 -5.55 8.07 -18.21
N ALA A 100 -6.80 8.51 -18.06
CA ALA A 100 -7.29 9.75 -18.66
C ALA A 100 -6.53 10.98 -18.12
N MET A 101 -6.17 11.00 -16.84
CA MET A 101 -5.35 12.05 -16.25
C MET A 101 -3.93 12.04 -16.82
N VAL A 102 -3.33 10.86 -17.01
CA VAL A 102 -2.00 10.71 -17.61
C VAL A 102 -2.01 11.15 -19.08
N THR A 103 -3.03 10.77 -19.85
CA THR A 103 -3.17 11.21 -21.25
C THR A 103 -3.38 12.72 -21.36
N GLY A 104 -4.18 13.31 -20.49
CA GLY A 104 -4.32 14.76 -20.39
C GLY A 104 -3.00 15.47 -20.07
N LEU A 105 -2.22 14.92 -19.14
CA LEU A 105 -0.89 15.44 -18.82
C LEU A 105 0.10 15.26 -19.99
N ASN A 106 -0.03 14.17 -20.75
CA ASN A 106 0.81 13.90 -21.92
C ASN A 106 0.63 14.96 -23.01
N ALA A 107 -0.54 15.58 -23.15
CA ALA A 107 -0.77 16.67 -24.09
C ALA A 107 0.14 17.89 -23.80
N VAL A 108 0.55 18.07 -22.54
CA VAL A 108 1.43 19.17 -22.12
C VAL A 108 2.91 18.73 -22.12
N VAL A 109 3.19 17.51 -21.63
CA VAL A 109 4.57 17.00 -21.44
C VAL A 109 5.16 16.44 -22.74
N GLY A 110 4.32 15.94 -23.65
CA GLY A 110 4.75 15.37 -24.94
C GLY A 110 5.48 14.03 -24.83
N ASN A 111 5.48 13.39 -23.66
CA ASN A 111 6.14 12.11 -23.44
C ASN A 111 5.36 11.27 -22.43
N MET A 112 4.77 10.17 -22.91
CA MET A 112 3.88 9.30 -22.12
C MET A 112 4.57 8.73 -20.87
N SER A 113 5.81 8.26 -21.00
CA SER A 113 6.57 7.71 -19.87
C SER A 113 6.81 8.75 -18.78
N ARG A 114 7.18 9.97 -19.14
CA ARG A 114 7.36 11.08 -18.19
C ARG A 114 6.04 11.50 -17.56
N SER A 115 4.94 11.49 -18.31
CA SER A 115 3.61 11.82 -17.81
C SER A 115 3.15 10.81 -16.77
N PHE A 116 3.40 9.51 -16.98
CA PHE A 116 3.17 8.46 -16.00
C PHE A 116 3.98 8.68 -14.71
N SER A 117 5.28 8.91 -14.85
CA SER A 117 6.16 9.15 -13.70
C SER A 117 5.73 10.38 -12.90
N LEU A 118 5.45 11.49 -13.57
CA LEU A 118 5.00 12.73 -12.93
C LEU A 118 3.67 12.53 -12.20
N MET A 119 2.68 11.89 -12.84
CA MET A 119 1.38 11.64 -12.20
C MET A 119 1.53 10.75 -10.98
N ALA A 120 2.32 9.68 -11.06
CA ALA A 120 2.58 8.79 -9.94
C ALA A 120 3.25 9.51 -8.76
N VAL A 121 4.24 10.37 -9.05
CA VAL A 121 4.92 11.19 -8.03
C VAL A 121 3.97 12.20 -7.38
N ILE A 122 3.15 12.88 -8.17
CA ILE A 122 2.15 13.83 -7.64
C ILE A 122 1.19 13.12 -6.68
N ILE A 123 0.64 11.99 -7.10
CA ILE A 123 -0.28 11.20 -6.26
C ILE A 123 0.42 10.70 -4.99
N ALA A 124 1.65 10.18 -5.10
CA ALA A 124 2.42 9.73 -3.95
C ALA A 124 2.68 10.85 -2.94
N LEU A 125 3.02 12.04 -3.41
CA LEU A 125 3.25 13.21 -2.55
C LEU A 125 1.96 13.67 -1.87
N ILE A 126 0.86 13.79 -2.61
CA ILE A 126 -0.45 14.15 -2.04
C ILE A 126 -0.85 13.13 -0.96
N ALA A 127 -0.77 11.84 -1.27
CA ALA A 127 -1.10 10.78 -0.32
C ALA A 127 -0.18 10.81 0.93
N GLY A 128 1.11 11.07 0.74
CA GLY A 128 2.08 11.21 1.83
C GLY A 128 1.75 12.40 2.74
N ILE A 129 1.51 13.57 2.17
CA ILE A 129 1.18 14.80 2.93
C ILE A 129 -0.13 14.62 3.70
N VAL A 130 -1.19 14.15 3.04
CA VAL A 130 -2.49 13.90 3.68
C VAL A 130 -2.35 12.87 4.82
N SER A 131 -1.54 11.83 4.63
CA SER A 131 -1.29 10.83 5.66
C SER A 131 -0.52 11.40 6.85
N LEU A 132 0.47 12.26 6.63
CA LEU A 132 1.22 12.94 7.71
C LEU A 132 0.32 13.88 8.51
N ILE A 133 -0.53 14.66 7.83
CA ILE A 133 -1.52 15.52 8.49
C ILE A 133 -2.46 14.67 9.33
N GLY A 134 -2.98 13.56 8.78
CA GLY A 134 -3.87 12.63 9.48
C GLY A 134 -3.24 12.09 10.78
N ILE A 135 -1.97 11.69 10.76
CA ILE A 135 -1.27 11.23 11.97
C ILE A 135 -1.08 12.35 12.97
N GLY A 136 -0.81 13.57 12.50
CA GLY A 136 -0.66 14.73 13.37
C GLY A 136 -1.90 15.00 14.22
N VAL A 137 -3.09 14.89 13.62
CA VAL A 137 -4.39 15.16 14.25
C VAL A 137 -4.80 14.05 15.24
N VAL A 138 -4.46 12.80 15.00
CA VAL A 138 -4.84 11.67 15.87
C VAL A 138 -4.12 11.80 17.22
N LYS A 139 -4.86 11.75 18.33
CA LYS A 139 -4.31 11.67 19.70
C LYS A 139 -4.33 10.20 20.14
N GLU A 140 -3.18 9.66 20.53
CA GLU A 140 -3.11 8.34 21.16
C GLU A 140 -3.68 8.40 22.58
N GLY A 141 -4.57 7.46 22.93
CA GLY A 141 -5.14 7.37 24.29
C GLY A 141 -4.09 6.92 25.29
N LYS A 142 -4.12 7.49 26.50
CA LYS A 142 -3.21 7.15 27.61
C LYS A 142 -3.45 5.77 28.22
N HIS A 143 -4.52 5.07 27.84
CA HIS A 143 -4.94 3.79 28.43
C HIS A 143 -4.10 2.57 27.99
N MET A 144 -3.03 2.75 27.20
CA MET A 144 -2.21 1.66 26.70
C MET A 144 -1.03 1.27 27.60
N ASP A 145 -0.81 1.98 28.71
CA ASP A 145 0.40 1.77 29.53
C ASP A 145 0.28 0.62 30.55
N GLU A 146 -0.88 0.00 30.72
CA GLU A 146 -1.10 -0.96 31.83
C GLU A 146 -1.13 -2.43 31.44
N SER A 147 -1.08 -2.80 30.17
CA SER A 147 -0.89 -4.21 29.83
C SER A 147 0.57 -4.58 30.06
N ARG A 148 0.85 -5.23 31.18
CA ARG A 148 2.10 -5.95 31.45
C ARG A 148 2.39 -6.83 30.23
N GLU A 149 3.35 -6.42 29.40
CA GLU A 149 3.79 -7.20 28.26
C GLU A 149 4.53 -8.42 28.81
N GLU A 150 3.85 -9.58 28.88
CA GLU A 150 4.50 -10.86 29.07
C GLU A 150 5.50 -11.07 27.93
N LYS A 151 6.71 -11.48 28.29
CA LYS A 151 7.77 -11.77 27.30
C LYS A 151 7.38 -13.02 26.51
N ILE A 152 6.66 -12.84 25.42
CA ILE A 152 6.31 -13.94 24.55
C ILE A 152 7.56 -14.42 23.82
N THR A 153 7.90 -15.68 24.00
CA THR A 153 9.03 -16.35 23.36
C THR A 153 8.64 -16.77 21.93
N PHE A 154 9.60 -16.83 21.02
CA PHE A 154 9.35 -17.27 19.64
C PHE A 154 8.69 -18.65 19.56
N LYS A 155 9.01 -19.55 20.51
CA LYS A 155 8.40 -20.87 20.66
C LYS A 155 6.92 -20.81 21.03
N GLU A 156 6.54 -19.84 21.86
CA GLU A 156 5.13 -19.60 22.24
C GLU A 156 4.34 -19.05 21.06
N ILE A 157 4.93 -18.17 20.26
CA ILE A 157 4.31 -17.68 19.01
C ILE A 157 4.05 -18.86 18.07
N ALA A 158 5.04 -19.73 17.86
CA ALA A 158 4.91 -20.90 17.00
C ALA A 158 3.84 -21.88 17.55
N SER A 159 3.77 -22.08 18.87
CA SER A 159 2.76 -22.95 19.49
C SER A 159 1.34 -22.38 19.36
N LEU A 160 1.18 -21.05 19.43
CA LEU A 160 -0.10 -20.38 19.20
C LEU A 160 -0.58 -20.55 17.74
N PHE A 161 0.35 -20.56 16.79
CA PHE A 161 0.05 -20.82 15.38
C PHE A 161 -0.48 -22.25 15.17
N VAL A 162 0.22 -23.25 15.70
CA VAL A 162 -0.11 -24.65 15.50
C VAL A 162 -1.29 -25.09 16.36
N GLY A 163 -1.41 -24.55 17.59
CA GLY A 163 -2.47 -24.92 18.54
C GLY A 163 -3.84 -24.29 18.25
N ASN A 164 -3.89 -23.18 17.51
CA ASN A 164 -5.12 -22.45 17.24
C ASN A 164 -5.66 -22.77 15.83
N LYS A 165 -6.45 -23.84 15.71
CA LYS A 165 -7.06 -24.28 14.44
C LYS A 165 -7.84 -23.16 13.72
N PRO A 166 -8.71 -22.34 14.37
CA PRO A 166 -9.38 -21.22 13.71
C PRO A 166 -8.42 -20.20 13.13
N PHE A 167 -7.32 -19.91 13.82
CA PHE A 167 -6.30 -18.99 13.36
C PHE A 167 -5.57 -19.53 12.12
N LEU A 168 -5.22 -20.81 12.13
CA LEU A 168 -4.55 -21.47 11.01
C LEU A 168 -5.44 -21.49 9.75
N ILE A 169 -6.73 -21.85 9.92
CA ILE A 169 -7.71 -21.80 8.83
C ILE A 169 -7.85 -20.40 8.27
N ASN A 170 -7.98 -19.38 9.13
CA ASN A 170 -8.07 -18.00 8.69
C ASN A 170 -6.81 -17.53 7.94
N THR A 171 -5.64 -17.97 8.39
CA THR A 171 -4.34 -17.66 7.71
C THR A 171 -4.31 -18.27 6.31
N VAL A 172 -4.68 -19.55 6.18
CA VAL A 172 -4.77 -20.23 4.88
C VAL A 172 -5.78 -19.53 3.96
N MET A 173 -6.97 -19.21 4.45
CA MET A 173 -7.98 -18.45 3.70
C MET A 173 -7.46 -17.10 3.24
N THR A 174 -6.72 -16.38 4.08
CA THR A 174 -6.13 -15.08 3.74
C THR A 174 -5.09 -15.19 2.62
N ILE A 175 -4.27 -16.25 2.65
CA ILE A 175 -3.29 -16.52 1.58
C ILE A 175 -4.01 -16.78 0.25
N PHE A 176 -5.02 -17.66 0.24
CA PHE A 176 -5.80 -17.93 -0.98
C PHE A 176 -6.57 -16.71 -1.47
N HIS A 177 -7.16 -15.94 -0.56
CA HIS A 177 -7.83 -14.69 -0.92
C HIS A 177 -6.87 -13.69 -1.59
N GLY A 178 -5.67 -13.50 -1.03
CA GLY A 178 -4.62 -12.66 -1.62
C GLY A 178 -4.20 -13.15 -3.01
N PHE A 179 -4.04 -14.46 -3.18
CA PHE A 179 -3.72 -15.07 -4.46
C PHE A 179 -4.81 -14.81 -5.52
N VAL A 180 -6.08 -15.07 -5.20
CA VAL A 180 -7.22 -14.82 -6.10
C VAL A 180 -7.29 -13.33 -6.47
N TRP A 181 -7.13 -12.43 -5.50
CA TRP A 181 -7.16 -10.98 -5.73
C TRP A 181 -6.06 -10.54 -6.70
N THR A 182 -4.84 -11.01 -6.51
CA THR A 182 -3.70 -10.71 -7.39
C THR A 182 -3.92 -11.26 -8.80
N MET A 183 -4.45 -12.48 -8.91
CA MET A 183 -4.77 -13.12 -10.19
C MET A 183 -5.81 -12.33 -10.98
N VAL A 184 -6.87 -11.83 -10.32
CA VAL A 184 -7.90 -11.02 -10.98
C VAL A 184 -7.29 -9.77 -11.61
N PHE A 185 -6.46 -9.04 -10.88
CA PHE A 185 -5.82 -7.83 -11.44
C PHE A 185 -4.84 -8.15 -12.57
N ALA A 186 -4.01 -9.16 -12.40
CA ALA A 186 -3.04 -9.56 -13.42
C ALA A 186 -3.74 -10.02 -14.71
N THR A 187 -4.70 -10.95 -14.58
CA THR A 187 -5.43 -11.49 -15.74
C THR A 187 -6.30 -10.45 -16.43
N THR A 188 -6.95 -9.54 -15.72
CA THR A 188 -7.81 -8.52 -16.32
C THR A 188 -7.02 -7.63 -17.28
N THR A 189 -5.81 -7.20 -16.91
CA THR A 189 -4.97 -6.37 -17.78
C THR A 189 -4.60 -7.11 -19.07
N TYR A 190 -4.19 -8.37 -18.96
CA TYR A 190 -3.88 -9.20 -20.14
C TYR A 190 -5.12 -9.49 -20.98
N TYR A 191 -6.26 -9.78 -20.34
CA TYR A 191 -7.51 -10.04 -21.05
C TYR A 191 -7.96 -8.83 -21.88
N ILE A 192 -7.93 -7.63 -21.30
CA ILE A 192 -8.27 -6.40 -22.03
C ILE A 192 -7.33 -6.21 -23.21
N LYS A 193 -6.02 -6.34 -22.98
CA LYS A 193 -5.02 -6.19 -24.04
C LYS A 193 -5.24 -7.16 -25.22
N TRP A 194 -5.49 -8.43 -24.92
CA TRP A 194 -5.56 -9.47 -25.96
C TRP A 194 -6.95 -9.67 -26.52
N ALA A 195 -8.03 -9.40 -25.76
CA ALA A 195 -9.41 -9.61 -26.22
C ALA A 195 -10.01 -8.38 -26.89
N TYR A 196 -9.61 -7.18 -26.48
CA TYR A 196 -10.19 -5.93 -27.00
C TYR A 196 -9.23 -5.07 -27.80
N CYS A 197 -7.95 -5.06 -27.45
CA CYS A 197 -6.96 -4.20 -28.10
C CYS A 197 -6.12 -4.93 -29.17
N THR A 198 -6.38 -6.22 -29.43
CA THR A 198 -5.66 -6.99 -30.46
C THR A 198 -6.60 -7.26 -31.62
N ASP A 199 -6.19 -6.87 -32.82
CA ASP A 199 -6.89 -7.28 -34.03
C ASP A 199 -6.66 -8.78 -34.28
N LEU A 200 -7.73 -9.56 -34.13
CA LEU A 200 -7.69 -11.02 -34.27
C LEU A 200 -7.28 -11.49 -35.66
N SER A 201 -7.42 -10.63 -36.67
CA SER A 201 -7.05 -10.95 -38.07
C SER A 201 -5.56 -10.78 -38.34
N THR A 202 -4.90 -9.82 -37.68
CA THR A 202 -3.49 -9.49 -37.91
C THR A 202 -2.59 -9.88 -36.73
N GLY A 203 -3.15 -10.19 -35.57
CA GLY A 203 -2.40 -10.47 -34.33
C GLY A 203 -1.67 -9.24 -33.76
N VAL A 204 -1.91 -8.05 -34.33
CA VAL A 204 -1.28 -6.81 -33.91
C VAL A 204 -2.11 -6.13 -32.83
N VAL A 205 -1.44 -5.69 -31.75
CA VAL A 205 -2.09 -4.93 -30.69
C VAL A 205 -2.32 -3.50 -31.16
N ASP A 206 -3.56 -3.07 -31.23
CA ASP A 206 -3.90 -1.68 -31.49
C ASP A 206 -3.49 -0.81 -30.29
N GLN A 207 -2.51 0.06 -30.50
CA GLN A 207 -2.00 0.95 -29.46
C GLN A 207 -2.86 2.22 -29.30
N ALA A 208 -3.86 2.41 -30.16
CA ALA A 208 -4.73 3.58 -30.18
C ALA A 208 -6.09 3.34 -29.47
N ALA A 209 -6.38 2.10 -29.02
CA ALA A 209 -7.64 1.73 -28.34
C ALA A 209 -7.54 1.88 -26.79
#